data_2ded6439c91aaf0400e4e69d0c6cae5c
#
_entry.id   2ded6439c91aaf0400e4e69d0c6cae5c
#
_cell.length_a   1.000
_cell.length_b   1.000
_cell.length_c   1.000
_cell.angle_alpha   90.00
_cell.angle_beta   90.00
_cell.angle_gamma   90.00
#
_symmetry.space_group_name_H-M   'P 1'
#
loop_
_entity.id
_entity.type
_entity.pdbx_description
1 polymer ?
#
loop_
_entity_poly.entity_id
_entity_poly.type
_entity_poly.pdbx_seq_one_letter_code
_entity_poly.pdbx_strand_id
1 'polypeptide(L)'
;MRFLIVFLFLAQLAVAQDKLGIVGHNHLALHVKDMAVSTAFFRDVMGLKPIPVPENLKAIRSWFDLGNGQQIHLMAGRTEEIIHDKNASHIALFVDNIDKSEAYLKAHNLTFHKQTRFDGVVQLYFSDPDGYLWELNQGKVVTKAY
;
A
#
# COMPACT_ATOMS: atom_id res chain seq x y z
N MET A 1 61.93 -35.29 -13.16
CA MET A 1 60.46 -35.33 -13.38
C MET A 1 59.86 -34.01 -12.89
N ARG A 2 59.45 -33.12 -13.78
CA ARG A 2 58.81 -31.83 -13.42
C ARG A 2 57.31 -32.00 -13.55
N PHE A 3 56.56 -31.91 -12.41
CA PHE A 3 55.13 -31.91 -12.41
C PHE A 3 54.61 -30.51 -12.79
N LEU A 4 53.92 -30.40 -13.91
CA LEU A 4 53.21 -29.21 -14.35
C LEU A 4 51.84 -29.18 -13.68
N ILE A 5 51.65 -28.30 -12.68
CA ILE A 5 50.32 -28.09 -12.07
C ILE A 5 49.55 -27.12 -12.97
N VAL A 6 48.55 -27.64 -13.67
CA VAL A 6 47.62 -26.83 -14.46
C VAL A 6 46.52 -26.33 -13.53
N PHE A 7 46.52 -25.04 -13.20
CA PHE A 7 45.40 -24.39 -12.53
C PHE A 7 44.29 -24.15 -13.55
N LEU A 8 43.22 -24.96 -13.47
CA LEU A 8 41.98 -24.67 -14.18
C LEU A 8 41.25 -23.52 -13.45
N PHE A 9 41.32 -22.31 -13.97
CA PHE A 9 40.41 -21.23 -13.59
C PHE A 9 39.03 -21.53 -14.14
N LEU A 10 38.11 -22.03 -13.29
CA LEU A 10 36.68 -22.04 -13.56
C LEU A 10 36.18 -20.61 -13.47
N ALA A 11 36.08 -19.90 -14.60
CA ALA A 11 35.36 -18.64 -14.70
C ALA A 11 33.87 -18.94 -14.45
N GLN A 12 33.36 -18.60 -13.26
CA GLN A 12 31.95 -18.58 -13.01
C GLN A 12 31.37 -17.43 -13.84
N LEU A 13 30.64 -17.77 -14.89
CA LEU A 13 29.81 -16.81 -15.61
C LEU A 13 28.68 -16.39 -14.65
N ALA A 14 28.85 -15.25 -13.99
CA ALA A 14 27.78 -14.60 -13.27
C ALA A 14 26.73 -14.20 -14.32
N VAL A 15 25.61 -14.94 -14.39
CA VAL A 15 24.47 -14.53 -15.21
C VAL A 15 23.88 -13.32 -14.51
N ALA A 16 24.11 -12.14 -15.08
CA ALA A 16 23.47 -10.92 -14.61
C ALA A 16 21.97 -11.04 -14.85
N GLN A 17 21.17 -10.67 -13.85
CA GLN A 17 19.71 -10.62 -13.99
C GLN A 17 19.33 -9.51 -14.98
N ASP A 18 18.56 -9.84 -16.01
CA ASP A 18 18.15 -8.88 -17.07
C ASP A 18 17.16 -7.81 -16.62
N LYS A 19 16.51 -8.00 -15.44
CA LYS A 19 15.44 -7.15 -14.91
C LYS A 19 15.59 -7.01 -13.40
N LEU A 20 14.91 -6.02 -12.80
CA LEU A 20 14.87 -5.85 -11.35
C LEU A 20 14.25 -7.05 -10.59
N GLY A 21 13.51 -7.92 -11.29
CA GLY A 21 12.87 -9.09 -10.67
C GLY A 21 11.72 -8.74 -9.73
N ILE A 22 10.97 -7.67 -10.02
CA ILE A 22 9.82 -7.27 -9.22
C ILE A 22 8.73 -8.35 -9.35
N VAL A 23 8.31 -8.91 -8.22
CA VAL A 23 7.28 -9.96 -8.13
C VAL A 23 5.97 -9.47 -7.53
N GLY A 24 5.93 -8.28 -6.90
CA GLY A 24 4.72 -7.72 -6.32
C GLY A 24 4.96 -6.47 -5.49
N HIS A 25 3.86 -5.91 -4.98
CA HIS A 25 3.88 -4.81 -4.02
C HIS A 25 4.01 -5.38 -2.60
N ASN A 26 4.86 -4.78 -1.78
CA ASN A 26 5.07 -5.21 -0.39
C ASN A 26 4.26 -4.36 0.59
N HIS A 27 4.53 -3.06 0.66
CA HIS A 27 3.81 -2.15 1.54
C HIS A 27 3.76 -0.72 0.98
N LEU A 28 2.79 0.04 1.48
CA LEU A 28 2.69 1.48 1.31
C LEU A 28 3.11 2.15 2.60
N ALA A 29 4.08 3.05 2.54
CA ALA A 29 4.52 3.86 3.67
C ALA A 29 3.91 5.26 3.58
N LEU A 30 3.24 5.72 4.65
CA LEU A 30 2.57 7.01 4.73
C LEU A 30 3.16 7.83 5.88
N HIS A 31 3.59 9.03 5.60
CA HIS A 31 4.11 9.95 6.61
C HIS A 31 2.94 10.77 7.18
N VAL A 32 2.66 10.65 8.49
CA VAL A 32 1.48 11.21 9.15
C VAL A 32 1.83 12.30 10.16
N LYS A 33 0.95 13.28 10.31
CA LYS A 33 1.13 14.40 11.28
C LYS A 33 0.88 13.92 12.71
N ASP A 34 -0.25 13.23 12.90
CA ASP A 34 -0.69 12.73 14.22
C ASP A 34 -0.86 11.22 14.14
N MET A 35 0.05 10.49 14.79
CA MET A 35 0.04 9.03 14.79
C MET A 35 -1.23 8.45 15.43
N ALA A 36 -1.75 9.07 16.48
CA ALA A 36 -2.94 8.57 17.18
C ALA A 36 -4.19 8.73 16.32
N VAL A 37 -4.37 9.91 15.70
CA VAL A 37 -5.49 10.20 14.78
C VAL A 37 -5.44 9.27 13.58
N SER A 38 -4.30 9.17 12.91
CA SER A 38 -4.18 8.32 11.72
C SER A 38 -4.32 6.84 12.07
N THR A 39 -3.73 6.36 13.18
CA THR A 39 -3.91 4.96 13.62
C THR A 39 -5.37 4.63 13.90
N ALA A 40 -6.11 5.53 14.57
CA ALA A 40 -7.54 5.34 14.81
C ALA A 40 -8.33 5.31 13.50
N PHE A 41 -8.04 6.19 12.55
CA PHE A 41 -8.69 6.23 11.25
C PHE A 41 -8.50 4.91 10.47
N PHE A 42 -7.27 4.44 10.34
CA PHE A 42 -6.97 3.20 9.60
C PHE A 42 -7.58 1.96 10.26
N ARG A 43 -7.60 1.92 11.60
CA ARG A 43 -8.19 0.82 12.36
C ARG A 43 -9.73 0.86 12.35
N ASP A 44 -10.32 2.00 12.71
CA ASP A 44 -11.75 2.09 13.06
C ASP A 44 -12.62 2.51 11.87
N VAL A 45 -12.07 3.34 10.95
CA VAL A 45 -12.81 3.83 9.78
C VAL A 45 -12.49 2.97 8.55
N MET A 46 -11.22 2.70 8.26
CA MET A 46 -10.87 1.83 7.14
C MET A 46 -11.02 0.33 7.48
N GLY A 47 -11.21 -0.02 8.76
CA GLY A 47 -11.41 -1.40 9.20
C GLY A 47 -10.18 -2.31 9.04
N LEU A 48 -8.98 -1.74 8.94
CA LEU A 48 -7.76 -2.50 8.74
C LEU A 48 -7.27 -3.12 10.03
N LYS A 49 -6.78 -4.36 9.96
CA LYS A 49 -6.24 -5.08 11.11
C LYS A 49 -4.84 -4.58 11.47
N PRO A 50 -4.60 -4.07 12.69
CA PRO A 50 -3.26 -3.74 13.14
C PRO A 50 -2.37 -4.99 13.20
N ILE A 51 -1.09 -4.84 12.84
CA ILE A 51 -0.07 -5.89 12.96
C ILE A 51 1.09 -5.42 13.85
N PRO A 52 1.87 -6.34 14.42
CA PRO A 52 2.93 -6.01 15.36
C PRO A 52 3.98 -5.06 14.79
N VAL A 53 4.32 -4.04 15.56
CA VAL A 53 5.45 -3.13 15.32
C VAL A 53 6.55 -3.46 16.32
N PRO A 54 7.84 -3.47 15.94
CA PRO A 54 8.95 -3.62 16.87
C PRO A 54 8.86 -2.63 18.03
N GLU A 55 9.18 -3.08 19.26
CA GLU A 55 8.97 -2.31 20.49
C GLU A 55 9.59 -0.90 20.45
N ASN A 56 10.82 -0.81 19.94
CA ASN A 56 11.55 0.44 19.80
C ASN A 56 10.97 1.40 18.74
N LEU A 57 10.00 0.98 17.94
CA LEU A 57 9.35 1.79 16.90
C LEU A 57 7.90 2.15 17.23
N LYS A 58 7.28 1.55 18.24
CA LYS A 58 5.84 1.73 18.56
C LYS A 58 5.44 3.19 18.78
N ALA A 59 6.33 4.02 19.30
CA ALA A 59 6.05 5.44 19.50
C ALA A 59 5.91 6.25 18.20
N ILE A 60 6.47 5.75 17.09
CA ILE A 60 6.61 6.49 15.83
C ILE A 60 6.14 5.68 14.61
N ARG A 61 5.53 4.51 14.82
CA ARG A 61 5.05 3.62 13.73
C ARG A 61 3.72 2.97 14.13
N SER A 62 2.89 2.73 13.12
CA SER A 62 1.71 1.87 13.22
C SER A 62 1.56 1.11 11.91
N TRP A 63 1.37 -0.20 11.96
CA TRP A 63 1.31 -1.05 10.78
C TRP A 63 -0.02 -1.78 10.70
N PHE A 64 -0.51 -1.96 9.46
CA PHE A 64 -1.77 -2.60 9.17
C PHE A 64 -1.64 -3.63 8.07
N ASP A 65 -2.38 -4.72 8.20
CA ASP A 65 -2.56 -5.73 7.15
C ASP A 65 -3.55 -5.20 6.10
N LEU A 66 -3.14 -5.14 4.86
CA LEU A 66 -4.01 -4.81 3.71
C LEU A 66 -4.52 -6.07 2.99
N GLY A 67 -4.08 -7.24 3.43
CA GLY A 67 -4.36 -8.52 2.78
C GLY A 67 -3.35 -8.89 1.69
N ASN A 68 -3.37 -10.16 1.29
CA ASN A 68 -2.50 -10.70 0.24
C ASN A 68 -1.00 -10.43 0.44
N GLY A 69 -0.54 -10.34 1.70
CA GLY A 69 0.85 -10.03 2.04
C GLY A 69 1.24 -8.58 1.87
N GLN A 70 0.29 -7.69 1.60
CA GLN A 70 0.51 -6.25 1.51
C GLN A 70 0.19 -5.57 2.83
N GLN A 71 0.87 -4.46 3.11
CA GLN A 71 0.75 -3.72 4.36
C GLN A 71 0.66 -2.21 4.12
N ILE A 72 0.13 -1.50 5.12
CA ILE A 72 0.23 -0.05 5.25
C ILE A 72 1.07 0.25 6.49
N HIS A 73 2.10 1.08 6.33
CA HIS A 73 2.98 1.52 7.41
C HIS A 73 2.82 3.02 7.62
N LEU A 74 2.29 3.43 8.76
CA LEU A 74 2.25 4.82 9.18
C LEU A 74 3.58 5.19 9.85
N MET A 75 4.11 6.35 9.51
CA MET A 75 5.35 6.92 10.03
C MET A 75 5.09 8.33 10.56
N ALA A 76 5.40 8.58 11.83
CA ALA A 76 5.19 9.88 12.47
C ALA A 76 6.16 10.96 11.96
N GLY A 77 5.77 12.22 12.14
CA GLY A 77 6.65 13.38 11.98
C GLY A 77 6.50 14.12 10.66
N ARG A 78 5.38 13.93 9.92
CA ARG A 78 5.13 14.65 8.68
C ARG A 78 5.00 16.15 8.92
N THR A 79 5.72 16.93 8.14
CA THR A 79 5.68 18.39 8.08
C THR A 79 5.18 18.90 6.73
N GLU A 80 5.33 18.10 5.68
CA GLU A 80 4.97 18.43 4.31
C GLU A 80 3.44 18.38 4.11
N GLU A 81 2.94 19.18 3.20
CA GLU A 81 1.57 19.07 2.71
C GLU A 81 1.44 17.91 1.73
N ILE A 82 0.32 17.18 1.81
CA ILE A 82 -0.01 16.14 0.84
C ILE A 82 -0.84 16.75 -0.27
N ILE A 83 -0.33 16.66 -1.49
CA ILE A 83 -1.01 17.15 -2.69
C ILE A 83 -1.41 15.93 -3.53
N HIS A 84 -2.65 15.44 -3.28
CA HIS A 84 -3.25 14.36 -4.04
C HIS A 84 -4.48 14.86 -4.82
N ASP A 85 -4.71 14.33 -6.00
CA ASP A 85 -5.88 14.64 -6.84
C ASP A 85 -6.34 13.38 -7.57
N LYS A 86 -7.65 13.27 -7.85
CA LYS A 86 -8.25 12.12 -8.53
C LYS A 86 -7.74 11.90 -9.96
N ASN A 87 -7.24 12.94 -10.62
CA ASN A 87 -6.67 12.89 -11.95
C ASN A 87 -5.11 12.85 -11.92
N ALA A 88 -4.53 12.83 -10.74
CA ALA A 88 -3.08 12.79 -10.51
C ALA A 88 -2.73 11.67 -9.52
N SER A 89 -1.92 11.97 -8.48
CA SER A 89 -1.51 10.97 -7.51
C SER A 89 -2.64 10.63 -6.54
N HIS A 90 -2.99 9.36 -6.41
CA HIS A 90 -3.93 8.81 -5.43
C HIS A 90 -3.61 7.33 -5.17
N ILE A 91 -4.27 6.74 -4.18
CA ILE A 91 -4.06 5.35 -3.77
C ILE A 91 -5.36 4.58 -4.04
N ALA A 92 -5.31 3.58 -4.91
CA ALA A 92 -6.49 2.81 -5.29
C ALA A 92 -6.55 1.45 -4.58
N LEU A 93 -7.72 1.14 -4.02
CA LEU A 93 -8.02 -0.13 -3.35
C LEU A 93 -9.21 -0.82 -4.01
N PHE A 94 -9.20 -2.15 -3.98
CA PHE A 94 -10.38 -2.93 -4.32
C PHE A 94 -11.29 -3.12 -3.11
N VAL A 95 -12.60 -3.00 -3.34
CA VAL A 95 -13.66 -3.36 -2.40
C VAL A 95 -14.56 -4.42 -3.02
N ASP A 96 -15.19 -5.23 -2.18
CA ASP A 96 -16.08 -6.32 -2.63
C ASP A 96 -17.41 -5.79 -3.19
N ASN A 97 -17.89 -4.65 -2.67
CA ASN A 97 -19.15 -4.03 -3.07
C ASN A 97 -19.10 -2.51 -2.93
N ILE A 98 -19.15 -1.81 -4.05
CA ILE A 98 -19.02 -0.34 -4.09
C ILE A 98 -20.22 0.40 -3.46
N ASP A 99 -21.44 -0.16 -3.57
CA ASP A 99 -22.63 0.46 -2.99
C ASP A 99 -22.63 0.36 -1.46
N LYS A 100 -22.14 -0.76 -0.91
CA LYS A 100 -21.91 -0.90 0.54
C LYS A 100 -20.84 0.07 1.03
N SER A 101 -19.77 0.25 0.26
CA SER A 101 -18.72 1.22 0.58
C SER A 101 -19.24 2.65 0.56
N GLU A 102 -20.08 3.01 -0.41
CA GLU A 102 -20.74 4.33 -0.44
C GLU A 102 -21.63 4.55 0.78
N ALA A 103 -22.46 3.57 1.12
CA ALA A 103 -23.32 3.62 2.31
C ALA A 103 -22.50 3.76 3.60
N TYR A 104 -21.37 3.06 3.68
CA TYR A 104 -20.44 3.13 4.81
C TYR A 104 -19.82 4.52 4.95
N LEU A 105 -19.31 5.12 3.86
CA LEU A 105 -18.74 6.47 3.87
C LEU A 105 -19.77 7.50 4.34
N LYS A 106 -21.02 7.40 3.87
CA LYS A 106 -22.14 8.25 4.32
C LYS A 106 -22.43 8.09 5.81
N ALA A 107 -22.52 6.86 6.30
CA ALA A 107 -22.81 6.56 7.70
C ALA A 107 -21.73 7.07 8.68
N HIS A 108 -20.48 7.19 8.21
CA HIS A 108 -19.36 7.72 8.98
C HIS A 108 -19.11 9.21 8.73
N ASN A 109 -20.02 9.91 8.02
CA ASN A 109 -19.91 11.34 7.68
C ASN A 109 -18.60 11.71 6.97
N LEU A 110 -18.05 10.79 6.18
CA LEU A 110 -16.88 11.07 5.35
C LEU A 110 -17.29 11.80 4.08
N THR A 111 -16.64 12.91 3.81
CA THR A 111 -16.78 13.60 2.52
C THR A 111 -16.11 12.75 1.44
N PHE A 112 -16.83 12.47 0.36
CA PHE A 112 -16.31 11.71 -0.76
C PHE A 112 -16.82 12.25 -2.09
N HIS A 113 -16.06 11.97 -3.16
CA HIS A 113 -16.48 12.20 -4.54
C HIS A 113 -16.81 10.86 -5.20
N LYS A 114 -17.97 10.80 -5.89
CA LYS A 114 -18.40 9.65 -6.70
C LYS A 114 -18.30 10.01 -8.17
N GLN A 115 -17.70 9.14 -8.96
CA GLN A 115 -17.74 9.26 -10.42
C GLN A 115 -17.97 7.90 -11.08
N THR A 116 -18.46 7.93 -12.32
CA THR A 116 -18.53 6.75 -13.18
C THR A 116 -17.52 6.92 -14.30
N ARG A 117 -16.61 5.97 -14.44
CA ARG A 117 -15.62 5.92 -15.51
C ARG A 117 -16.28 5.66 -16.87
N PHE A 118 -15.56 5.93 -17.98
CA PHE A 118 -16.05 5.73 -19.33
C PHE A 118 -16.49 4.29 -19.65
N ASP A 119 -15.96 3.31 -18.93
CA ASP A 119 -16.29 1.86 -19.03
C ASP A 119 -17.40 1.42 -18.07
N GLY A 120 -18.06 2.37 -17.39
CA GLY A 120 -19.16 2.10 -16.46
C GLY A 120 -18.74 1.76 -15.03
N VAL A 121 -17.44 1.69 -14.73
CA VAL A 121 -16.93 1.41 -13.37
C VAL A 121 -17.19 2.62 -12.47
N VAL A 122 -17.88 2.37 -11.35
CA VAL A 122 -18.09 3.39 -10.30
C VAL A 122 -16.85 3.45 -9.41
N GLN A 123 -16.40 4.67 -9.13
CA GLN A 123 -15.25 4.98 -8.27
C GLN A 123 -15.69 5.93 -7.15
N LEU A 124 -15.19 5.70 -5.94
CA LEU A 124 -15.39 6.58 -4.79
C LEU A 124 -14.02 7.10 -4.33
N TYR A 125 -13.92 8.40 -4.09
CA TYR A 125 -12.69 9.04 -3.62
C TYR A 125 -12.95 9.74 -2.30
N PHE A 126 -12.11 9.50 -1.30
CA PHE A 126 -12.14 10.16 -0.01
C PHE A 126 -10.73 10.40 0.50
N SER A 127 -10.53 11.38 1.38
CA SER A 127 -9.23 11.64 2.00
C SER A 127 -9.18 11.10 3.42
N ASP A 128 -8.00 10.63 3.82
CA ASP A 128 -7.70 10.35 5.21
C ASP A 128 -7.39 11.66 5.99
N PRO A 129 -7.16 11.62 7.31
CA PRO A 129 -6.89 12.83 8.12
C PRO A 129 -5.63 13.58 7.71
N ASP A 130 -4.71 12.94 7.01
CA ASP A 130 -3.48 13.53 6.53
C ASP A 130 -3.59 14.14 5.13
N GLY A 131 -4.68 13.87 4.40
CA GLY A 131 -4.92 14.37 3.06
C GLY A 131 -4.51 13.38 1.95
N TYR A 132 -4.08 12.16 2.26
CA TYR A 132 -3.89 11.14 1.24
C TYR A 132 -5.23 10.77 0.63
N LEU A 133 -5.32 10.83 -0.70
CA LEU A 133 -6.54 10.52 -1.43
C LEU A 133 -6.61 9.02 -1.73
N TRP A 134 -7.69 8.41 -1.31
CA TRP A 134 -8.02 7.00 -1.51
C TRP A 134 -9.11 6.86 -2.57
N GLU A 135 -8.89 5.95 -3.51
CA GLU A 135 -9.89 5.55 -4.50
C GLU A 135 -10.38 4.13 -4.20
N LEU A 136 -11.69 3.93 -4.20
CA LEU A 136 -12.31 2.61 -4.09
C LEU A 136 -12.86 2.18 -5.44
N ASN A 137 -12.50 0.97 -5.88
CA ASN A 137 -13.02 0.29 -7.06
C ASN A 137 -13.62 -1.05 -6.65
N GLN A 138 -14.77 -1.42 -7.22
CA GLN A 138 -15.26 -2.77 -7.04
C GLN A 138 -14.40 -3.76 -7.83
N GLY A 139 -13.91 -4.79 -7.16
CA GLY A 139 -13.11 -5.81 -7.82
C GLY A 139 -12.67 -6.93 -6.88
N LYS A 140 -12.00 -7.90 -7.46
CA LYS A 140 -11.36 -8.99 -6.71
C LYS A 140 -9.86 -8.95 -6.97
N VAL A 141 -9.09 -9.13 -5.93
CA VAL A 141 -7.65 -9.34 -6.08
C VAL A 141 -7.45 -10.72 -6.74
N VAL A 142 -6.87 -10.73 -7.93
CA VAL A 142 -6.50 -11.97 -8.60
C VAL A 142 -5.15 -12.41 -8.05
N THR A 143 -5.16 -13.34 -7.10
CA THR A 143 -3.95 -14.04 -6.69
C THR A 143 -3.60 -15.06 -7.77
N LYS A 144 -2.62 -14.74 -8.61
CA LYS A 144 -2.00 -15.80 -9.45
C LYS A 144 -1.15 -16.66 -8.53
N ALA A 145 -1.44 -17.95 -8.45
CA ALA A 145 -0.46 -18.92 -7.97
C ALA A 145 0.71 -18.90 -8.97
N TYR A 146 1.90 -18.58 -8.51
CA TYR A 146 3.15 -18.70 -9.26
C TYR A 146 3.73 -20.09 -9.06
#